data_1e5fd78e6eb03351b6a5d19feb4316cb
#
_entry.id   1e5fd78e6eb03351b6a5d19feb4316cb
#
_cell.length_a   1.000
_cell.length_b   1.000
_cell.length_c   1.000
_cell.angle_alpha   90.00
_cell.angle_beta   90.00
_cell.angle_gamma   90.00
#
_symmetry.space_group_name_H-M   'P 1'
#
loop_
_entity.id
_entity.type
_entity.pdbx_description
1 polymer ?
#
loop_
_entity_poly.entity_id
_entity_poly.type
_entity_poly.pdbx_seq_one_letter_code
_entity_poly.pdbx_strand_id
1 'polypeptide(L)'
;LKDQTVNIGETPKAQDSIGNVGDLPNGTKFDFKTPVDTATDGEKDATVVVTYPDGSKDEVPVKVTVKTPSTDADNNTPVAKEQTVTPGSTPNAQDSIGNVADLPSGTTFDFKTPVDTTTEGEKDATVVVTYPDGSKDEVPVKVTVKTPSTDADNNTPVAKEQTVTPGTTPNAQDSIGNVGNLPNGTKFDFKTPVDTTTPGDKETTVVVTYPDGSIDEVPVTIKVVNPRTDADNNTPALKDQTVNIGETPKAQDSIGNVGDLPNGTKFEFKTPVATTTPGDKGTTVVVTYPDGSTDEVPVTIKVVDPRTDADNNTPALKDQTVNIGETPKAQDSIG
;
A
#
# COMPACT_ATOMS: atom_id res chain seq x y z
N LEU A 1 76.60 -30.06 -12.90
CA LEU A 1 75.25 -30.59 -12.79
C LEU A 1 74.24 -29.50 -13.05
N LYS A 2 73.17 -29.88 -13.67
CA LYS A 2 71.97 -28.99 -13.88
C LYS A 2 70.72 -29.80 -13.52
N ASP A 3 69.82 -29.20 -12.74
CA ASP A 3 68.56 -29.85 -12.40
C ASP A 3 67.68 -29.89 -13.65
N GLN A 4 67.03 -31.02 -13.91
CA GLN A 4 66.13 -31.23 -15.01
C GLN A 4 64.75 -31.57 -14.43
N THR A 5 63.73 -30.89 -14.94
CA THR A 5 62.31 -31.20 -14.64
C THR A 5 61.62 -31.63 -15.92
N VAL A 6 60.87 -32.73 -15.88
CA VAL A 6 60.05 -33.26 -16.98
C VAL A 6 58.67 -33.63 -16.47
N ASN A 7 57.70 -33.67 -17.36
CA ASN A 7 56.35 -34.13 -17.02
C ASN A 7 56.30 -35.68 -17.01
N ILE A 8 55.32 -36.22 -16.28
CA ILE A 8 55.01 -37.65 -16.33
C ILE A 8 54.85 -38.11 -17.79
N GLY A 9 55.55 -39.20 -18.14
CA GLY A 9 55.55 -39.79 -19.46
C GLY A 9 56.48 -39.13 -20.47
N GLU A 10 57.12 -37.98 -20.14
CA GLU A 10 58.11 -37.38 -21.00
C GLU A 10 59.44 -38.09 -20.87
N THR A 11 60.19 -38.19 -21.99
CA THR A 11 61.53 -38.78 -22.00
C THR A 11 62.56 -37.68 -21.74
N PRO A 12 63.25 -37.70 -20.58
CA PRO A 12 64.32 -36.75 -20.28
C PRO A 12 65.55 -36.94 -21.21
N LYS A 13 66.25 -35.85 -21.51
CA LYS A 13 67.44 -35.86 -22.28
C LYS A 13 68.65 -35.83 -21.34
N ALA A 14 69.57 -36.81 -21.42
CA ALA A 14 70.75 -36.90 -20.54
C ALA A 14 71.61 -35.60 -20.60
N GLN A 15 71.72 -34.98 -21.74
CA GLN A 15 72.47 -33.75 -21.95
C GLN A 15 71.93 -32.54 -21.12
N ASP A 16 70.66 -32.49 -20.90
CA ASP A 16 70.05 -31.39 -20.19
C ASP A 16 70.34 -31.39 -18.67
N SER A 17 70.83 -32.52 -18.15
CA SER A 17 71.29 -32.64 -16.75
C SER A 17 72.77 -32.28 -16.55
N ILE A 18 73.45 -31.88 -17.64
CA ILE A 18 74.89 -31.50 -17.57
C ILE A 18 74.98 -29.96 -17.81
N GLY A 19 75.59 -29.26 -16.83
CA GLY A 19 75.57 -27.78 -16.82
C GLY A 19 76.61 -27.14 -17.73
N ASN A 20 77.72 -27.87 -18.03
CA ASN A 20 78.87 -27.33 -18.77
C ASN A 20 79.10 -28.04 -20.11
N VAL A 21 78.05 -28.42 -20.79
CA VAL A 21 78.11 -29.12 -22.11
C VAL A 21 78.94 -28.34 -23.13
N GLY A 22 78.89 -26.99 -23.13
CA GLY A 22 79.66 -26.17 -24.06
C GLY A 22 81.17 -26.16 -23.83
N ASP A 23 81.64 -26.59 -22.63
CA ASP A 23 83.06 -26.63 -22.28
C ASP A 23 83.69 -27.99 -22.60
N LEU A 24 82.89 -28.97 -23.03
CA LEU A 24 83.34 -30.31 -23.32
C LEU A 24 83.79 -30.44 -24.77
N PRO A 25 84.69 -31.40 -25.08
CA PRO A 25 85.20 -31.63 -26.43
C PRO A 25 84.08 -31.85 -27.43
N ASN A 26 84.24 -31.28 -28.63
CA ASN A 26 83.26 -31.40 -29.70
C ASN A 26 83.05 -32.84 -30.13
N GLY A 27 81.81 -33.36 -30.14
CA GLY A 27 81.50 -34.79 -30.39
C GLY A 27 81.26 -35.62 -29.15
N THR A 28 81.29 -35.02 -27.94
CA THR A 28 80.91 -35.71 -26.67
C THR A 28 79.43 -36.12 -26.74
N LYS A 29 79.10 -37.32 -26.31
CA LYS A 29 77.78 -37.92 -26.26
C LYS A 29 77.27 -38.05 -24.82
N PHE A 30 75.99 -38.00 -24.60
CA PHE A 30 75.33 -38.05 -23.31
C PHE A 30 74.17 -39.05 -23.37
N ASP A 31 74.24 -40.09 -22.55
CA ASP A 31 73.22 -41.10 -22.48
C ASP A 31 72.95 -41.43 -20.99
N PHE A 32 71.63 -41.67 -20.64
CA PHE A 32 71.37 -42.23 -19.31
C PHE A 32 71.84 -43.65 -19.25
N LYS A 33 72.55 -44.05 -18.18
CA LYS A 33 73.03 -45.42 -17.90
C LYS A 33 71.86 -46.42 -17.90
N THR A 34 70.74 -46.02 -17.35
CA THR A 34 69.44 -46.70 -17.40
C THR A 34 68.37 -45.69 -17.71
N PRO A 35 67.29 -46.02 -18.50
CA PRO A 35 66.19 -45.12 -18.71
C PRO A 35 65.65 -44.66 -17.37
N VAL A 36 65.32 -43.31 -17.30
CA VAL A 36 64.69 -42.72 -16.13
C VAL A 36 63.21 -43.10 -16.11
N ASP A 37 62.74 -43.64 -14.98
CA ASP A 37 61.28 -43.89 -14.80
C ASP A 37 60.54 -42.60 -14.64
N THR A 38 59.72 -42.22 -15.64
CA THR A 38 58.89 -41.06 -15.64
C THR A 38 57.38 -41.37 -15.48
N ALA A 39 57.03 -42.62 -15.14
CA ALA A 39 55.65 -43.06 -14.96
C ALA A 39 55.02 -42.51 -13.68
N THR A 40 55.83 -42.14 -12.69
CA THR A 40 55.38 -41.59 -11.40
C THR A 40 56.10 -40.27 -11.10
N ASP A 41 55.45 -39.34 -10.47
CA ASP A 41 56.06 -38.07 -10.04
C ASP A 41 57.07 -38.25 -8.92
N GLY A 42 57.86 -37.24 -8.67
CA GLY A 42 58.90 -37.19 -7.68
C GLY A 42 60.29 -37.10 -8.27
N GLU A 43 61.29 -37.03 -7.37
CA GLU A 43 62.70 -36.97 -7.71
C GLU A 43 63.26 -38.40 -8.04
N LYS A 44 63.90 -38.52 -9.17
CA LYS A 44 64.49 -39.77 -9.67
C LYS A 44 65.98 -39.65 -9.71
N ASP A 45 66.67 -40.53 -9.02
CA ASP A 45 68.11 -40.65 -9.14
C ASP A 45 68.50 -41.36 -10.45
N ALA A 46 69.40 -40.74 -11.20
CA ALA A 46 69.86 -41.28 -12.48
C ALA A 46 71.38 -41.07 -12.64
N THR A 47 71.99 -41.75 -13.60
CA THR A 47 73.37 -41.53 -13.96
C THR A 47 73.50 -41.26 -15.44
N VAL A 48 74.14 -40.15 -15.77
CA VAL A 48 74.49 -39.81 -17.13
C VAL A 48 75.86 -40.35 -17.44
N VAL A 49 75.97 -41.13 -18.51
CA VAL A 49 77.25 -41.54 -19.09
C VAL A 49 77.69 -40.55 -20.12
N VAL A 50 78.74 -39.81 -19.86
CA VAL A 50 79.38 -38.85 -20.78
C VAL A 50 80.41 -39.59 -21.53
N THR A 51 80.32 -39.70 -22.86
CA THR A 51 81.32 -40.39 -23.69
C THR A 51 82.08 -39.38 -24.54
N TYR A 52 83.38 -39.23 -24.34
CA TYR A 52 84.26 -38.34 -25.06
C TYR A 52 84.60 -38.84 -26.45
N PRO A 53 85.11 -38.02 -27.37
CA PRO A 53 85.55 -38.41 -28.73
C PRO A 53 86.67 -39.45 -28.77
N ASP A 54 87.51 -39.50 -27.72
CA ASP A 54 88.58 -40.46 -27.60
C ASP A 54 88.15 -41.85 -27.05
N GLY A 55 86.77 -41.97 -26.73
CA GLY A 55 86.15 -43.17 -26.21
C GLY A 55 86.22 -43.32 -24.69
N SER A 56 86.84 -42.38 -24.00
CA SER A 56 86.78 -42.32 -22.54
C SER A 56 85.38 -41.95 -22.05
N LYS A 57 85.08 -42.36 -20.79
CA LYS A 57 83.72 -42.14 -20.22
C LYS A 57 83.79 -41.64 -18.79
N ASP A 58 82.85 -40.72 -18.47
CA ASP A 58 82.56 -40.35 -17.10
C ASP A 58 81.12 -40.72 -16.76
N GLU A 59 80.90 -41.15 -15.54
CA GLU A 59 79.59 -41.42 -14.97
C GLU A 59 79.22 -40.29 -13.97
N VAL A 60 78.18 -39.54 -14.30
CA VAL A 60 77.73 -38.36 -13.54
C VAL A 60 76.38 -38.66 -12.89
N PRO A 61 76.30 -38.80 -11.52
CA PRO A 61 75.03 -38.93 -10.87
C PRO A 61 74.22 -37.58 -11.00
N VAL A 62 72.98 -37.71 -11.38
CA VAL A 62 72.05 -36.53 -11.61
C VAL A 62 70.69 -36.85 -11.00
N LYS A 63 69.90 -35.80 -10.77
CA LYS A 63 68.51 -35.90 -10.35
C LYS A 63 67.60 -35.36 -11.44
N VAL A 64 66.55 -36.11 -11.75
CA VAL A 64 65.49 -35.70 -12.65
C VAL A 64 64.21 -35.61 -11.86
N THR A 65 63.62 -34.46 -11.80
CA THR A 65 62.31 -34.24 -11.14
C THR A 65 61.18 -34.49 -12.15
N VAL A 66 60.36 -35.50 -11.87
CA VAL A 66 59.16 -35.79 -12.66
C VAL A 66 57.98 -35.09 -11.96
N LYS A 67 57.20 -34.32 -12.68
CA LYS A 67 56.01 -33.63 -12.15
C LYS A 67 54.76 -34.00 -12.93
N THR A 68 53.64 -34.13 -12.22
CA THR A 68 52.33 -34.10 -12.84
C THR A 68 52.06 -32.69 -13.30
N PRO A 69 51.72 -32.46 -14.59
CA PRO A 69 51.28 -31.12 -15.02
C PRO A 69 50.09 -30.64 -14.18
N SER A 70 50.16 -29.42 -13.72
CA SER A 70 48.99 -28.81 -13.07
C SER A 70 47.87 -28.63 -14.08
N THR A 71 46.68 -29.00 -13.68
CA THR A 71 45.45 -28.83 -14.48
C THR A 71 44.88 -27.43 -14.35
N ASP A 72 43.90 -27.10 -15.20
CA ASP A 72 43.14 -25.87 -15.05
C ASP A 72 42.40 -25.81 -13.70
N ALA A 73 41.90 -26.95 -13.20
CA ALA A 73 41.28 -27.05 -11.89
C ALA A 73 42.26 -26.75 -10.73
N ASP A 74 43.53 -27.17 -10.86
CA ASP A 74 44.55 -26.85 -9.85
C ASP A 74 44.92 -25.35 -9.81
N ASN A 75 44.79 -24.68 -10.96
CA ASN A 75 45.21 -23.29 -11.14
C ASN A 75 44.08 -22.28 -10.97
N ASN A 76 42.83 -22.70 -10.91
CA ASN A 76 41.66 -21.85 -10.80
C ASN A 76 40.83 -22.24 -9.57
N THR A 77 40.07 -21.27 -9.06
CA THR A 77 39.15 -21.50 -7.93
C THR A 77 37.82 -20.82 -8.22
N PRO A 78 36.84 -21.57 -8.68
CA PRO A 78 35.50 -21.02 -8.89
C PRO A 78 34.87 -20.57 -7.56
N VAL A 79 34.23 -19.40 -7.56
CA VAL A 79 33.61 -18.81 -6.37
C VAL A 79 32.09 -18.95 -6.45
N ALA A 80 31.48 -19.56 -5.45
CA ALA A 80 30.05 -19.67 -5.34
C ALA A 80 29.37 -18.28 -5.27
N LYS A 81 28.23 -18.14 -5.94
CA LYS A 81 27.35 -16.96 -5.91
C LYS A 81 25.91 -17.42 -5.67
N GLU A 82 25.21 -16.74 -4.78
CA GLU A 82 23.78 -17.00 -4.58
C GLU A 82 22.98 -16.62 -5.84
N GLN A 83 22.03 -17.48 -6.21
CA GLN A 83 21.08 -17.28 -7.30
C GLN A 83 19.66 -17.33 -6.75
N THR A 84 18.83 -16.36 -7.15
CA THR A 84 17.39 -16.39 -6.85
C THR A 84 16.61 -16.65 -8.13
N VAL A 85 15.66 -17.58 -8.06
CA VAL A 85 14.81 -17.99 -9.19
C VAL A 85 13.35 -18.08 -8.75
N THR A 86 12.43 -18.04 -9.72
CA THR A 86 11.00 -18.22 -9.45
C THR A 86 10.62 -19.70 -9.41
N PRO A 87 9.56 -20.08 -8.67
CA PRO A 87 9.03 -21.44 -8.67
C PRO A 87 8.77 -21.96 -10.09
N GLY A 88 9.21 -23.20 -10.36
CA GLY A 88 9.05 -23.85 -11.66
C GLY A 88 10.02 -23.41 -12.76
N SER A 89 10.89 -22.44 -12.50
CA SER A 89 11.93 -22.03 -13.47
C SER A 89 13.12 -23.00 -13.47
N THR A 90 13.89 -23.04 -14.56
CA THR A 90 15.12 -23.80 -14.66
C THR A 90 16.30 -22.87 -14.41
N PRO A 91 17.04 -23.03 -13.28
CA PRO A 91 18.21 -22.21 -13.00
C PRO A 91 19.37 -22.53 -13.95
N ASN A 92 20.18 -21.51 -14.27
CA ASN A 92 21.40 -21.68 -15.04
C ASN A 92 22.58 -21.85 -14.07
N ALA A 93 23.35 -22.93 -14.19
CA ALA A 93 24.47 -23.23 -13.29
C ALA A 93 25.57 -22.14 -13.30
N GLN A 94 25.82 -21.52 -14.46
CA GLN A 94 26.78 -20.42 -14.60
C GLN A 94 26.46 -19.22 -13.70
N ASP A 95 25.17 -18.92 -13.50
CA ASP A 95 24.73 -17.78 -12.69
C ASP A 95 25.00 -17.96 -11.19
N SER A 96 25.28 -19.22 -10.77
CA SER A 96 25.69 -19.58 -9.42
C SER A 96 27.20 -19.48 -9.19
N ILE A 97 28.00 -19.03 -10.20
CA ILE A 97 29.45 -18.80 -10.10
C ILE A 97 29.74 -17.30 -10.24
N GLY A 98 30.47 -16.74 -9.27
CA GLY A 98 30.69 -15.29 -9.18
C GLY A 98 31.83 -14.75 -10.01
N ASN A 99 32.84 -15.60 -10.34
CA ASN A 99 34.06 -15.21 -11.02
C ASN A 99 34.25 -15.87 -12.40
N VAL A 100 33.15 -16.07 -13.12
CA VAL A 100 33.14 -16.72 -14.46
C VAL A 100 34.15 -16.07 -15.42
N ALA A 101 34.30 -14.73 -15.36
CA ALA A 101 35.18 -13.97 -16.25
C ALA A 101 36.68 -14.23 -15.99
N ASP A 102 37.04 -14.74 -14.81
CA ASP A 102 38.40 -15.03 -14.42
C ASP A 102 38.83 -16.47 -14.77
N LEU A 103 37.86 -17.30 -15.19
CA LEU A 103 38.08 -18.68 -15.55
C LEU A 103 38.51 -18.83 -17.03
N PRO A 104 39.24 -19.90 -17.40
CA PRO A 104 39.68 -20.16 -18.76
C PRO A 104 38.52 -20.11 -19.77
N SER A 105 38.76 -19.49 -20.92
CA SER A 105 37.79 -19.44 -22.00
C SER A 105 37.43 -20.85 -22.50
N GLY A 106 36.13 -21.16 -22.58
CA GLY A 106 35.64 -22.52 -22.91
C GLY A 106 35.26 -23.36 -21.71
N THR A 107 35.36 -22.82 -20.46
CA THR A 107 34.83 -23.46 -19.26
C THR A 107 33.34 -23.61 -19.34
N THR A 108 32.77 -24.76 -18.96
CA THR A 108 31.33 -25.05 -18.91
C THR A 108 30.86 -25.30 -17.49
N PHE A 109 29.57 -25.06 -17.27
CA PHE A 109 28.95 -25.11 -15.96
C PHE A 109 27.64 -25.91 -16.02
N ASP A 110 27.55 -26.94 -15.22
CA ASP A 110 26.37 -27.78 -15.13
C ASP A 110 26.04 -28.09 -13.66
N PHE A 111 24.75 -28.12 -13.31
CA PHE A 111 24.38 -28.65 -11.99
C PHE A 111 24.62 -30.17 -11.98
N LYS A 112 25.27 -30.67 -10.93
CA LYS A 112 25.50 -32.09 -10.72
C LYS A 112 24.23 -32.92 -10.72
N THR A 113 23.15 -32.34 -10.17
CA THR A 113 21.77 -32.83 -10.22
C THR A 113 20.87 -31.67 -10.48
N PRO A 114 19.77 -31.82 -11.26
CA PRO A 114 18.80 -30.76 -11.44
C PRO A 114 18.30 -30.21 -10.11
N VAL A 115 18.20 -28.87 -10.01
CA VAL A 115 17.69 -28.20 -8.81
C VAL A 115 16.17 -28.28 -8.80
N ASP A 116 15.58 -28.75 -7.71
CA ASP A 116 14.13 -28.74 -7.53
C ASP A 116 13.63 -27.31 -7.21
N THR A 117 12.97 -26.68 -8.18
CA THR A 117 12.39 -25.35 -8.05
C THR A 117 10.86 -25.37 -7.87
N THR A 118 10.25 -26.53 -7.65
CA THR A 118 8.78 -26.64 -7.51
C THR A 118 8.27 -26.04 -6.21
N THR A 119 9.10 -25.97 -5.18
CA THR A 119 8.76 -25.42 -3.86
C THR A 119 9.69 -24.28 -3.48
N GLU A 120 9.15 -23.26 -2.84
CA GLU A 120 9.94 -22.13 -2.32
C GLU A 120 10.97 -22.57 -1.26
N GLY A 121 11.96 -21.72 -1.07
CA GLY A 121 13.00 -21.89 -0.08
C GLY A 121 14.40 -22.06 -0.68
N GLU A 122 15.39 -22.16 0.19
CA GLU A 122 16.80 -22.37 -0.16
C GLU A 122 17.03 -23.83 -0.56
N LYS A 123 17.72 -24.04 -1.67
CA LYS A 123 18.08 -25.36 -2.21
C LYS A 123 19.60 -25.46 -2.26
N ASP A 124 20.16 -26.46 -1.58
CA ASP A 124 21.56 -26.81 -1.73
C ASP A 124 21.78 -27.53 -3.06
N ALA A 125 22.77 -27.09 -3.82
CA ALA A 125 23.14 -27.68 -5.11
C ALA A 125 24.65 -27.70 -5.28
N THR A 126 25.11 -28.42 -6.29
CA THR A 126 26.53 -28.44 -6.65
C THR A 126 26.66 -28.12 -8.13
N VAL A 127 27.50 -27.14 -8.45
CA VAL A 127 27.88 -26.85 -9.83
C VAL A 127 29.17 -27.62 -10.15
N VAL A 128 29.15 -28.35 -11.24
CA VAL A 128 30.34 -28.97 -11.83
C VAL A 128 30.90 -27.99 -12.86
N VAL A 129 32.07 -27.44 -12.56
CA VAL A 129 32.84 -26.57 -13.47
C VAL A 129 33.78 -27.46 -14.26
N THR A 130 33.63 -27.50 -15.59
CA THR A 130 34.51 -28.32 -16.45
C THR A 130 35.36 -27.39 -17.30
N TYR A 131 36.69 -27.51 -17.15
CA TYR A 131 37.67 -26.69 -17.85
C TYR A 131 38.02 -27.23 -19.25
N PRO A 132 38.66 -26.40 -20.11
CA PRO A 132 39.07 -26.82 -21.46
C PRO A 132 40.00 -28.02 -21.51
N ASP A 133 40.85 -28.23 -20.49
CA ASP A 133 41.73 -29.37 -20.37
C ASP A 133 41.02 -30.65 -19.88
N GLY A 134 39.69 -30.55 -19.59
CA GLY A 134 38.85 -31.64 -19.11
C GLY A 134 38.89 -31.85 -17.59
N SER A 135 39.69 -31.09 -16.87
CA SER A 135 39.68 -31.10 -15.39
C SER A 135 38.41 -30.45 -14.86
N LYS A 136 38.05 -30.73 -13.59
CA LYS A 136 36.78 -30.31 -13.01
C LYS A 136 36.91 -29.88 -11.58
N ASP A 137 36.08 -28.88 -11.22
CA ASP A 137 35.77 -28.53 -9.85
C ASP A 137 34.29 -28.77 -9.51
N GLU A 138 34.00 -29.13 -8.29
CA GLU A 138 32.65 -29.21 -7.72
C GLU A 138 32.44 -28.08 -6.71
N VAL A 139 31.58 -27.18 -7.00
CA VAL A 139 31.31 -25.98 -6.19
C VAL A 139 29.94 -26.10 -5.52
N PRO A 140 29.88 -26.24 -4.18
CA PRO A 140 28.60 -26.16 -3.47
C PRO A 140 28.03 -24.74 -3.58
N VAL A 141 26.76 -24.63 -3.98
CA VAL A 141 26.06 -23.38 -4.20
C VAL A 141 24.66 -23.42 -3.57
N LYS A 142 24.06 -22.24 -3.37
CA LYS A 142 22.69 -22.09 -2.91
C LYS A 142 21.84 -21.42 -3.98
N VAL A 143 20.67 -22.03 -4.25
CA VAL A 143 19.65 -21.48 -5.14
C VAL A 143 18.40 -21.20 -4.32
N THR A 144 18.02 -19.93 -4.20
CA THR A 144 16.80 -19.53 -3.49
C THR A 144 15.63 -19.49 -4.45
N VAL A 145 14.62 -20.32 -4.20
CA VAL A 145 13.36 -20.30 -4.94
C VAL A 145 12.39 -19.39 -4.21
N LYS A 146 11.97 -18.31 -4.85
CA LYS A 146 11.08 -17.29 -4.26
C LYS A 146 10.10 -16.74 -5.27
N THR A 147 8.82 -16.70 -4.91
CA THR A 147 7.82 -15.96 -5.67
C THR A 147 8.13 -14.46 -5.59
N PRO A 148 8.18 -13.74 -6.71
CA PRO A 148 8.30 -12.29 -6.67
C PRO A 148 7.14 -11.69 -5.86
N SER A 149 7.45 -10.72 -5.00
CA SER A 149 6.39 -9.98 -4.31
C SER A 149 5.57 -9.17 -5.31
N THR A 150 4.27 -9.22 -5.15
CA THR A 150 3.33 -8.47 -5.98
C THR A 150 3.16 -7.03 -5.47
N ASP A 151 2.49 -6.18 -6.27
CA ASP A 151 2.09 -4.85 -5.82
C ASP A 151 1.18 -4.92 -4.59
N ALA A 152 0.28 -5.92 -4.51
CA ALA A 152 -0.58 -6.14 -3.35
C ALA A 152 0.22 -6.50 -2.08
N ASP A 153 1.30 -7.30 -2.20
CA ASP A 153 2.17 -7.62 -1.06
C ASP A 153 2.93 -6.40 -0.53
N ASN A 154 3.23 -5.44 -1.42
CA ASN A 154 4.06 -4.28 -1.13
C ASN A 154 3.27 -3.02 -0.75
N ASN A 155 1.95 -3.02 -0.92
CA ASN A 155 1.09 -1.89 -0.65
C ASN A 155 -0.04 -2.29 0.30
N THR A 156 -0.56 -1.33 1.03
CA THR A 156 -1.70 -1.54 1.94
C THR A 156 -2.68 -0.40 1.73
N PRO A 157 -3.76 -0.60 0.99
CA PRO A 157 -4.81 0.39 0.83
C PRO A 157 -5.51 0.64 2.17
N VAL A 158 -5.77 1.91 2.49
CA VAL A 158 -6.40 2.31 3.74
C VAL A 158 -7.85 2.71 3.48
N ALA A 159 -8.80 2.07 4.18
CA ALA A 159 -10.21 2.43 4.11
C ALA A 159 -10.45 3.88 4.57
N LYS A 160 -11.37 4.57 3.89
CA LYS A 160 -11.84 5.91 4.21
C LYS A 160 -13.36 5.92 4.15
N GLU A 161 -14.01 6.45 5.18
CA GLU A 161 -15.46 6.65 5.18
C GLU A 161 -15.85 7.63 4.07
N GLN A 162 -16.88 7.29 3.29
CA GLN A 162 -17.47 8.13 2.26
C GLN A 162 -18.92 8.42 2.63
N THR A 163 -19.33 9.72 2.59
CA THR A 163 -20.70 10.13 2.83
C THR A 163 -21.35 10.54 1.51
N VAL A 164 -22.54 10.02 1.25
CA VAL A 164 -23.33 10.33 0.05
C VAL A 164 -24.80 10.60 0.41
N THR A 165 -25.54 11.22 -0.48
CA THR A 165 -27.00 11.39 -0.34
C THR A 165 -27.76 10.22 -0.98
N PRO A 166 -29.01 9.95 -0.56
CA PRO A 166 -29.83 8.91 -1.16
C PRO A 166 -29.92 9.04 -2.69
N GLY A 167 -29.77 7.90 -3.38
CA GLY A 167 -29.79 7.83 -4.85
C GLY A 167 -28.50 8.24 -5.56
N THR A 168 -27.45 8.68 -4.83
CA THR A 168 -26.15 9.01 -5.41
C THR A 168 -25.34 7.73 -5.63
N THR A 169 -24.68 7.59 -6.79
CA THR A 169 -23.73 6.50 -7.03
C THR A 169 -22.38 6.86 -6.44
N PRO A 170 -21.89 6.12 -5.42
CA PRO A 170 -20.57 6.39 -4.83
C PRO A 170 -19.44 5.98 -5.79
N ASN A 171 -18.28 6.61 -5.66
CA ASN A 171 -17.07 6.22 -6.38
C ASN A 171 -16.18 5.41 -5.44
N ALA A 172 -15.76 4.19 -5.85
CA ALA A 172 -14.96 3.30 -5.03
C ALA A 172 -13.61 3.92 -4.61
N GLN A 173 -12.97 4.71 -5.48
CA GLN A 173 -11.71 5.39 -5.19
C GLN A 173 -11.81 6.34 -3.99
N ASP A 174 -12.95 7.01 -3.82
CA ASP A 174 -13.16 7.99 -2.73
C ASP A 174 -13.25 7.31 -1.34
N SER A 175 -13.44 5.98 -1.34
CA SER A 175 -13.43 5.16 -0.12
C SER A 175 -12.04 4.66 0.26
N ILE A 176 -10.98 5.06 -0.46
CA ILE A 176 -9.58 4.75 -0.15
C ILE A 176 -8.83 6.04 0.21
N GLY A 177 -8.21 6.04 1.40
CA GLY A 177 -7.59 7.24 1.97
C GLY A 177 -6.19 7.57 1.46
N ASN A 178 -5.46 6.57 0.94
CA ASN A 178 -4.06 6.70 0.56
C ASN A 178 -3.81 6.42 -0.94
N VAL A 179 -4.76 6.76 -1.80
CA VAL A 179 -4.68 6.54 -3.26
C VAL A 179 -3.38 7.08 -3.87
N GLY A 180 -2.91 8.25 -3.40
CA GLY A 180 -1.68 8.88 -3.91
C GLY A 180 -0.38 8.13 -3.57
N ASN A 181 -0.43 7.15 -2.66
CA ASN A 181 0.72 6.32 -2.29
C ASN A 181 0.72 4.97 -3.02
N LEU A 182 -0.35 4.64 -3.74
CA LEU A 182 -0.46 3.39 -4.48
C LEU A 182 0.16 3.52 -5.88
N PRO A 183 0.59 2.40 -6.50
CA PRO A 183 1.16 2.40 -7.84
C PRO A 183 0.29 3.12 -8.87
N ASN A 184 0.95 3.89 -9.76
CA ASN A 184 0.23 4.59 -10.81
C ASN A 184 -0.45 3.58 -11.77
N GLY A 185 -1.74 3.78 -12.04
CA GLY A 185 -2.56 2.86 -12.84
C GLY A 185 -3.38 1.87 -12.00
N THR A 186 -3.32 1.94 -10.66
CA THR A 186 -4.22 1.18 -9.77
C THR A 186 -5.69 1.54 -10.04
N LYS A 187 -6.55 0.54 -10.09
CA LYS A 187 -8.01 0.67 -10.31
C LYS A 187 -8.77 0.33 -9.04
N PHE A 188 -9.95 0.95 -8.91
CA PHE A 188 -10.81 0.82 -7.73
C PHE A 188 -12.24 0.53 -8.18
N ASP A 189 -12.79 -0.59 -7.76
CA ASP A 189 -14.15 -0.99 -8.07
C ASP A 189 -14.85 -1.53 -6.81
N PHE A 190 -16.13 -1.25 -6.64
CA PHE A 190 -16.89 -1.96 -5.61
C PHE A 190 -17.12 -3.40 -6.03
N LYS A 191 -16.87 -4.35 -5.13
CA LYS A 191 -17.12 -5.79 -5.33
C LYS A 191 -18.57 -6.07 -5.72
N THR A 192 -19.50 -5.31 -5.15
CA THR A 192 -20.93 -5.31 -5.47
C THR A 192 -21.43 -3.88 -5.52
N PRO A 193 -22.39 -3.53 -6.42
CA PRO A 193 -22.99 -2.21 -6.45
C PRO A 193 -23.57 -1.84 -5.07
N VAL A 194 -23.36 -0.60 -4.64
CA VAL A 194 -23.83 -0.10 -3.34
C VAL A 194 -25.26 0.44 -3.48
N ASP A 195 -26.21 -0.09 -2.71
CA ASP A 195 -27.58 0.45 -2.64
C ASP A 195 -27.61 1.70 -1.74
N THR A 196 -27.76 2.86 -2.36
CA THR A 196 -27.86 4.15 -1.69
C THR A 196 -29.29 4.70 -1.64
N THR A 197 -30.31 3.91 -1.99
CA THR A 197 -31.71 4.37 -2.04
C THR A 197 -32.27 4.76 -0.68
N THR A 198 -31.76 4.15 0.39
CA THR A 198 -32.20 4.41 1.77
C THR A 198 -31.03 4.89 2.65
N PRO A 199 -31.27 5.90 3.54
CA PRO A 199 -30.27 6.34 4.50
C PRO A 199 -29.77 5.22 5.41
N GLY A 200 -28.58 5.39 5.95
CA GLY A 200 -27.88 4.46 6.84
C GLY A 200 -26.53 4.03 6.34
N ASP A 201 -25.80 3.31 7.16
CA ASP A 201 -24.48 2.80 6.83
C ASP A 201 -24.60 1.57 5.91
N LYS A 202 -23.82 1.56 4.81
CA LYS A 202 -23.76 0.48 3.84
C LYS A 202 -22.35 -0.10 3.85
N GLU A 203 -22.22 -1.29 4.39
CA GLU A 203 -20.95 -2.02 4.37
C GLU A 203 -20.76 -2.65 3.00
N THR A 204 -19.56 -2.49 2.44
CA THR A 204 -19.17 -3.05 1.14
C THR A 204 -17.67 -3.29 1.10
N THR A 205 -17.17 -3.77 -0.03
CA THR A 205 -15.74 -4.01 -0.25
C THR A 205 -15.30 -3.30 -1.52
N VAL A 206 -14.21 -2.57 -1.44
CA VAL A 206 -13.49 -2.06 -2.60
C VAL A 206 -12.45 -3.09 -3.02
N VAL A 207 -12.48 -3.49 -4.27
CA VAL A 207 -11.44 -4.27 -4.93
C VAL A 207 -10.44 -3.30 -5.53
N VAL A 208 -9.22 -3.32 -5.01
CA VAL A 208 -8.09 -2.53 -5.50
C VAL A 208 -7.28 -3.42 -6.44
N THR A 209 -7.21 -3.10 -7.72
CA THR A 209 -6.47 -3.87 -8.73
C THR A 209 -5.23 -3.10 -9.14
N TYR A 210 -4.07 -3.68 -8.91
CA TYR A 210 -2.78 -3.09 -9.22
C TYR A 210 -2.34 -3.31 -10.68
N PRO A 211 -1.33 -2.53 -11.16
CA PRO A 211 -0.83 -2.67 -12.54
C PRO A 211 -0.29 -4.07 -12.88
N ASP A 212 0.27 -4.79 -11.91
CA ASP A 212 0.76 -6.17 -12.08
C ASP A 212 -0.36 -7.22 -12.08
N GLY A 213 -1.62 -6.79 -11.88
CA GLY A 213 -2.81 -7.63 -11.83
C GLY A 213 -3.10 -8.24 -10.46
N SER A 214 -2.27 -8.01 -9.46
CA SER A 214 -2.57 -8.39 -8.08
C SER A 214 -3.69 -7.54 -7.50
N ILE A 215 -4.36 -8.02 -6.46
CA ILE A 215 -5.54 -7.36 -5.89
C ILE A 215 -5.50 -7.32 -4.37
N ASP A 216 -6.09 -6.27 -3.81
CA ASP A 216 -6.51 -6.19 -2.41
C ASP A 216 -8.02 -6.00 -2.30
N GLU A 217 -8.62 -6.57 -1.27
CA GLU A 217 -10.01 -6.37 -0.91
C GLU A 217 -10.10 -5.55 0.38
N VAL A 218 -10.63 -4.34 0.30
CA VAL A 218 -10.72 -3.40 1.43
C VAL A 218 -12.15 -3.23 1.87
N PRO A 219 -12.54 -3.70 3.08
CA PRO A 219 -13.84 -3.41 3.65
C PRO A 219 -14.00 -1.91 3.91
N VAL A 220 -15.09 -1.32 3.45
CA VAL A 220 -15.40 0.11 3.60
C VAL A 220 -16.85 0.33 3.97
N THR A 221 -17.14 1.48 4.58
CA THR A 221 -18.51 1.90 4.91
C THR A 221 -18.87 3.14 4.10
N ILE A 222 -20.00 3.07 3.37
CA ILE A 222 -20.62 4.20 2.71
C ILE A 222 -21.77 4.69 3.58
N LYS A 223 -21.68 5.93 4.05
CA LYS A 223 -22.69 6.55 4.90
C LYS A 223 -23.70 7.30 4.03
N VAL A 224 -24.91 6.78 3.94
CA VAL A 224 -25.99 7.44 3.21
C VAL A 224 -26.77 8.32 4.18
N VAL A 225 -26.73 9.63 3.99
CA VAL A 225 -27.39 10.61 4.86
C VAL A 225 -28.32 11.51 4.08
N ASN A 226 -29.50 11.79 4.62
CA ASN A 226 -30.35 12.82 4.06
C ASN A 226 -29.66 14.18 4.18
N PRO A 227 -29.74 15.04 3.15
CA PRO A 227 -29.29 16.41 3.28
C PRO A 227 -30.05 17.06 4.44
N ARG A 228 -29.36 17.82 5.28
CA ARG A 228 -30.03 18.63 6.29
C ARG A 228 -30.91 19.67 5.59
N THR A 229 -32.15 19.76 6.06
CA THR A 229 -33.09 20.75 5.59
C THR A 229 -32.86 22.09 6.29
N ASP A 230 -33.48 23.16 5.77
CA ASP A 230 -33.50 24.47 6.45
C ASP A 230 -34.14 24.36 7.83
N ALA A 231 -35.20 23.53 8.01
CA ALA A 231 -35.84 23.27 9.30
C ALA A 231 -34.87 22.59 10.29
N ASP A 232 -34.00 21.65 9.82
CA ASP A 232 -33.00 21.01 10.68
C ASP A 232 -31.90 21.99 11.14
N ASN A 233 -31.65 23.03 10.36
CA ASN A 233 -30.56 23.99 10.58
C ASN A 233 -30.97 25.25 11.32
N ASN A 234 -32.29 25.53 11.43
CA ASN A 234 -32.84 26.74 12.02
C ASN A 234 -33.80 26.37 13.16
N THR A 235 -33.98 27.29 14.10
CA THR A 235 -34.93 27.15 15.20
C THR A 235 -35.68 28.48 15.35
N PRO A 236 -36.92 28.56 14.90
CA PRO A 236 -37.74 29.78 15.09
C PRO A 236 -37.98 30.03 16.56
N ALA A 237 -37.72 31.25 17.03
CA ALA A 237 -37.94 31.66 18.40
C ALA A 237 -39.34 32.24 18.61
N LEU A 238 -40.03 31.77 19.65
CA LEU A 238 -41.33 32.29 20.09
C LEU A 238 -41.21 33.76 20.48
N LYS A 239 -42.23 34.58 20.09
CA LYS A 239 -42.45 35.95 20.54
C LYS A 239 -43.93 36.17 20.88
N ASP A 240 -44.24 36.71 22.04
CA ASP A 240 -45.59 37.06 22.44
C ASP A 240 -46.14 38.17 21.54
N GLN A 241 -47.41 38.00 21.13
CA GLN A 241 -48.15 38.98 20.34
C GLN A 241 -49.43 39.39 21.06
N THR A 242 -49.70 40.70 21.14
CA THR A 242 -50.96 41.22 21.65
C THR A 242 -51.69 42.00 20.53
N VAL A 243 -52.97 41.69 20.37
CA VAL A 243 -53.86 42.36 19.38
C VAL A 243 -55.14 42.79 20.04
N ASN A 244 -55.85 43.86 19.46
CA ASN A 244 -57.14 44.24 19.94
C ASN A 244 -58.26 43.35 19.38
N ILE A 245 -59.42 43.36 20.03
CA ILE A 245 -60.61 42.69 19.52
C ILE A 245 -60.90 43.16 18.06
N GLY A 246 -61.11 42.17 17.16
CA GLY A 246 -61.38 42.39 15.74
C GLY A 246 -60.15 42.61 14.87
N GLU A 247 -58.97 42.80 15.42
CA GLU A 247 -57.70 42.89 14.65
C GLU A 247 -57.24 41.49 14.15
N THR A 248 -56.68 41.47 12.95
CA THR A 248 -56.10 40.20 12.39
C THR A 248 -54.67 40.14 12.72
N PRO A 249 -54.20 39.16 13.59
CA PRO A 249 -52.79 38.95 13.91
C PRO A 249 -52.03 38.47 12.68
N LYS A 250 -50.73 38.80 12.62
CA LYS A 250 -49.81 38.27 11.60
C LYS A 250 -48.94 37.20 12.21
N ALA A 251 -48.85 36.03 11.57
CA ALA A 251 -48.07 34.89 12.08
C ALA A 251 -46.59 35.24 12.27
N GLN A 252 -46.01 36.05 11.38
CA GLN A 252 -44.62 36.51 11.45
C GLN A 252 -44.30 37.28 12.73
N ASP A 253 -45.29 38.06 13.27
CA ASP A 253 -45.08 38.89 14.47
C ASP A 253 -44.96 38.05 15.76
N SER A 254 -45.35 36.76 15.68
CA SER A 254 -45.19 35.78 16.78
C SER A 254 -43.85 35.05 16.73
N ILE A 255 -42.94 35.41 15.81
CA ILE A 255 -41.59 34.84 15.70
C ILE A 255 -40.56 35.94 16.01
N GLY A 256 -39.67 35.68 16.97
CA GLY A 256 -38.77 36.69 17.51
C GLY A 256 -37.48 36.89 16.70
N ASN A 257 -37.06 35.87 15.97
CA ASN A 257 -35.78 35.84 15.24
C ASN A 257 -35.96 35.72 13.72
N VAL A 258 -36.98 36.35 13.17
CA VAL A 258 -37.28 36.35 11.72
C VAL A 258 -36.06 36.74 10.87
N GLY A 259 -35.24 37.70 11.36
CA GLY A 259 -34.05 38.18 10.65
C GLY A 259 -32.90 37.18 10.56
N ASP A 260 -32.92 36.13 11.41
CA ASP A 260 -31.87 35.07 11.43
C ASP A 260 -32.28 33.87 10.56
N LEU A 261 -33.54 33.84 10.10
CA LEU A 261 -34.03 32.73 9.28
C LEU A 261 -33.73 32.96 7.79
N PRO A 262 -33.63 31.89 6.98
CA PRO A 262 -33.38 31.99 5.56
C PRO A 262 -34.26 32.97 4.83
N ASN A 263 -33.69 33.76 3.92
CA ASN A 263 -34.44 34.74 3.13
C ASN A 263 -35.47 34.01 2.26
N GLY A 264 -36.74 34.47 2.33
CA GLY A 264 -37.84 33.81 1.63
C GLY A 264 -38.68 32.85 2.51
N THR A 265 -38.34 32.72 3.81
CA THR A 265 -39.17 31.99 4.79
C THR A 265 -40.57 32.60 4.90
N LYS A 266 -41.59 31.76 4.92
CA LYS A 266 -43.02 32.16 5.02
C LYS A 266 -43.57 31.76 6.39
N PHE A 267 -44.54 32.55 6.88
CA PHE A 267 -45.15 32.36 8.18
C PHE A 267 -46.68 32.35 8.04
N GLU A 268 -47.33 31.32 8.45
CA GLU A 268 -48.80 31.20 8.41
C GLU A 268 -49.33 30.58 9.70
N PHE A 269 -50.47 31.03 10.18
CA PHE A 269 -51.16 30.35 11.26
C PHE A 269 -51.77 29.03 10.73
N LYS A 270 -51.52 27.92 11.40
CA LYS A 270 -52.10 26.60 11.08
C LYS A 270 -53.64 26.64 11.07
N THR A 271 -54.21 27.46 11.98
CA THR A 271 -55.66 27.75 12.06
C THR A 271 -55.85 29.24 12.28
N PRO A 272 -56.84 29.88 11.61
CA PRO A 272 -57.14 31.28 11.86
C PRO A 272 -57.39 31.59 13.34
N VAL A 273 -56.85 32.68 13.84
CA VAL A 273 -57.01 33.10 15.24
C VAL A 273 -58.29 33.83 15.42
N ALA A 274 -59.18 33.40 16.31
CA ALA A 274 -60.43 34.07 16.64
C ALA A 274 -60.15 35.25 17.58
N THR A 275 -60.36 36.50 17.08
CA THR A 275 -60.15 37.76 17.84
C THR A 275 -61.40 38.44 18.25
N THR A 276 -62.58 37.79 18.14
CA THR A 276 -63.85 38.34 18.47
C THR A 276 -64.13 38.47 19.97
N THR A 277 -63.39 37.78 20.80
CA THR A 277 -63.50 37.81 22.28
C THR A 277 -62.12 37.98 22.93
N PRO A 278 -62.03 38.78 24.02
CA PRO A 278 -60.71 38.89 24.75
C PRO A 278 -60.23 37.59 25.32
N GLY A 279 -58.91 37.52 25.68
CA GLY A 279 -58.30 36.41 26.31
C GLY A 279 -57.19 35.78 25.45
N ASP A 280 -56.52 34.82 26.03
CA ASP A 280 -55.39 34.14 25.37
C ASP A 280 -55.91 33.10 24.36
N LYS A 281 -55.38 33.16 23.14
CA LYS A 281 -55.71 32.27 22.02
C LYS A 281 -54.49 31.46 21.65
N GLY A 282 -54.47 30.21 22.01
CA GLY A 282 -53.40 29.26 21.60
C GLY A 282 -53.56 28.88 20.13
N THR A 283 -52.48 28.96 19.36
CA THR A 283 -52.42 28.53 17.97
C THR A 283 -51.02 28.05 17.62
N THR A 284 -50.76 27.67 16.36
CA THR A 284 -49.46 27.26 15.88
C THR A 284 -49.11 28.11 14.65
N VAL A 285 -47.86 28.61 14.62
CA VAL A 285 -47.30 29.19 13.41
C VAL A 285 -46.56 28.09 12.65
N VAL A 286 -46.92 27.89 11.39
CA VAL A 286 -46.18 27.07 10.44
C VAL A 286 -45.15 27.96 9.77
N VAL A 287 -43.87 27.67 9.98
CA VAL A 287 -42.74 28.33 9.34
C VAL A 287 -42.31 27.46 8.18
N THR A 288 -42.45 27.97 6.93
CA THR A 288 -42.06 27.26 5.72
C THR A 288 -40.82 27.88 5.13
N TYR A 289 -39.76 27.11 5.04
CA TYR A 289 -38.45 27.52 4.53
C TYR A 289 -38.39 27.48 2.99
N PRO A 290 -37.36 28.13 2.37
CA PRO A 290 -37.19 28.12 0.91
C PRO A 290 -37.05 26.73 0.29
N ASP A 291 -36.45 25.78 1.01
CA ASP A 291 -36.28 24.36 0.57
C ASP A 291 -37.57 23.54 0.71
N GLY A 292 -38.67 24.15 1.23
CA GLY A 292 -39.98 23.52 1.44
C GLY A 292 -40.08 22.76 2.77
N SER A 293 -39.04 22.69 3.58
CA SER A 293 -39.13 22.15 4.93
C SER A 293 -39.92 23.09 5.85
N THR A 294 -40.42 22.55 6.96
CA THR A 294 -41.31 23.32 7.85
C THR A 294 -41.02 23.09 9.32
N ASP A 295 -41.20 24.11 10.14
CA ASP A 295 -41.32 24.03 11.59
C ASP A 295 -42.71 24.44 12.06
N GLU A 296 -43.18 23.84 13.13
CA GLU A 296 -44.44 24.21 13.82
C GLU A 296 -44.10 24.80 15.18
N VAL A 297 -44.41 26.09 15.36
CA VAL A 297 -44.16 26.85 16.60
C VAL A 297 -45.47 27.13 17.33
N PRO A 298 -45.73 26.49 18.49
CA PRO A 298 -46.88 26.82 19.30
C PRO A 298 -46.76 28.25 19.85
N VAL A 299 -47.77 29.07 19.66
CA VAL A 299 -47.78 30.47 20.08
C VAL A 299 -49.10 30.82 20.80
N THR A 300 -49.06 31.85 21.62
CA THR A 300 -50.25 32.39 22.27
C THR A 300 -50.44 33.87 21.84
N ILE A 301 -51.62 34.18 21.27
CA ILE A 301 -52.03 35.52 20.91
C ILE A 301 -52.92 36.08 22.01
N LYS A 302 -52.50 37.15 22.67
CA LYS A 302 -53.29 37.82 23.70
C LYS A 302 -54.24 38.83 23.02
N VAL A 303 -55.54 38.54 23.07
CA VAL A 303 -56.58 39.45 22.57
C VAL A 303 -57.10 40.36 23.71
N VAL A 304 -56.94 41.63 23.57
CA VAL A 304 -57.41 42.66 24.56
C VAL A 304 -58.53 43.47 24.05
N ASP A 305 -59.39 43.84 24.92
CA ASP A 305 -60.42 44.81 24.64
C ASP A 305 -59.94 46.20 25.13
N PRO A 306 -59.59 47.12 24.24
CA PRO A 306 -59.14 48.45 24.60
C PRO A 306 -60.22 49.36 25.10
N ARG A 307 -61.52 48.94 24.98
CA ARG A 307 -62.61 49.72 25.45
C ARG A 307 -62.63 49.86 26.96
N THR A 308 -62.92 50.98 27.49
CA THR A 308 -63.07 51.23 28.93
C THR A 308 -64.39 50.65 29.44
N ASP A 309 -64.53 50.52 30.74
CA ASP A 309 -65.79 50.12 31.36
C ASP A 309 -66.92 51.05 30.98
N ALA A 310 -66.62 52.36 30.77
CA ALA A 310 -67.60 53.33 30.29
C ALA A 310 -68.06 53.07 28.86
N ASP A 311 -67.11 52.59 27.95
CA ASP A 311 -67.46 52.27 26.56
C ASP A 311 -68.29 50.96 26.48
N ASN A 312 -68.05 50.04 27.42
CA ASN A 312 -68.67 48.71 27.45
C ASN A 312 -69.98 48.67 28.25
N ASN A 313 -70.29 49.75 29.05
CA ASN A 313 -71.43 49.80 29.90
C ASN A 313 -72.22 51.12 29.63
N THR A 314 -73.48 51.03 29.50
CA THR A 314 -74.38 52.18 29.40
C THR A 314 -75.25 52.17 30.61
N PRO A 315 -75.03 53.09 31.55
CA PRO A 315 -75.90 53.16 32.72
C PRO A 315 -77.35 53.44 32.29
N ALA A 316 -78.28 52.72 32.82
CA ALA A 316 -79.72 52.97 32.57
C ALA A 316 -80.18 54.08 33.49
N LEU A 317 -81.01 54.92 32.97
CA LEU A 317 -81.64 56.00 33.74
C LEU A 317 -82.73 55.39 34.60
N LYS A 318 -82.85 55.91 35.85
CA LYS A 318 -83.90 55.55 36.79
C LYS A 318 -84.46 56.85 37.38
N ASP A 319 -85.77 56.99 37.28
CA ASP A 319 -86.42 58.11 37.90
C ASP A 319 -86.34 58.06 39.43
N GLN A 320 -86.03 59.20 40.03
CA GLN A 320 -85.93 59.35 41.45
C GLN A 320 -87.01 60.35 41.94
N THR A 321 -87.75 59.94 42.92
CA THR A 321 -88.70 60.84 43.60
C THR A 321 -88.19 61.15 45.01
N VAL A 322 -88.04 62.43 45.34
CA VAL A 322 -87.55 62.89 46.65
C VAL A 322 -88.60 63.85 47.25
N ASN A 323 -88.70 63.94 48.54
CA ASN A 323 -89.58 64.91 49.25
C ASN A 323 -88.94 66.28 49.28
N ILE A 324 -89.82 67.33 49.46
CA ILE A 324 -89.35 68.71 49.60
C ILE A 324 -88.33 68.79 50.78
N GLY A 325 -87.13 69.30 50.51
CA GLY A 325 -86.07 69.44 51.49
C GLY A 325 -85.05 68.23 51.55
N GLU A 326 -85.29 67.15 50.84
CA GLU A 326 -84.35 66.01 50.74
C GLU A 326 -83.41 66.31 49.56
N THR A 327 -82.16 65.83 49.74
CA THR A 327 -81.11 65.89 48.69
C THR A 327 -81.10 64.60 47.90
N PRO A 328 -81.37 64.66 46.57
CA PRO A 328 -81.28 63.45 45.77
C PRO A 328 -79.87 62.91 45.70
N LYS A 329 -79.71 61.59 45.70
CA LYS A 329 -78.40 60.92 45.50
C LYS A 329 -78.24 60.49 44.08
N ALA A 330 -77.13 60.81 43.46
CA ALA A 330 -76.85 60.52 42.04
C ALA A 330 -76.93 58.97 41.80
N GLN A 331 -76.49 58.17 42.75
CA GLN A 331 -76.53 56.69 42.66
C GLN A 331 -77.94 56.15 42.47
N ASP A 332 -78.94 56.78 43.09
CA ASP A 332 -80.32 56.30 43.05
C ASP A 332 -81.06 56.68 41.71
N SER A 333 -80.39 57.50 40.88
CA SER A 333 -80.82 57.86 39.50
C SER A 333 -80.24 56.92 38.42
N ILE A 334 -79.39 55.97 38.79
CA ILE A 334 -78.81 54.98 37.88
C ILE A 334 -79.45 53.63 38.26
N GLY A 335 -79.91 52.88 37.20
CA GLY A 335 -80.60 51.60 37.31
C GLY A 335 -79.69 50.40 37.18
#